data_46607e16708e8acaa2a203d301930967
#
_entry.id   46607e16708e8acaa2a203d301930967
#
_cell.length_a   1.000
_cell.length_b   1.000
_cell.length_c   1.000
_cell.angle_alpha   90.00
_cell.angle_beta   90.00
_cell.angle_gamma   90.00
#
_symmetry.space_group_name_H-M   'P 1'
#
loop_
_entity.id
_entity.type
_entity.pdbx_description
1 polymer ?
#
loop_
_entity_poly.entity_id
_entity_poly.type
_entity_poly.pdbx_seq_one_letter_code
_entity_poly.pdbx_strand_id
1 'polypeptide(L)'
;MASFTLQPATVQAEVLKDSKAKKEAKAQKAPKVVKQLVVLHTNDTHSCVMPYNPNLADTAIANRGGYLRRVAMIKQERSLNPDLLLFDSGDFSQGSPYYSLFKGDVEVGLMNEMKYDAATIGNHEFDYGMDNMVRLFKMAKFPIVCANYDFTGTELADIVKPYVILHRKGLKIGVFGLAPQLAGLVSEKNYGCIQYLDPIQKANEMTEILKKKEKCDVIICISHLGWNIDGTDDTEVIAASRHIDLVLGGHSHSLFQTLKYRTDLDGKQVPVDQNGKGAIWVGKMTLDIVKNK
;
A
#
# COMPACT_ATOMS: atom_id res chain seq x y z
N MET A 1 -11.06 -18.08 20.38
CA MET A 1 -10.14 -16.96 20.07
C MET A 1 -9.57 -17.21 18.68
N ALA A 2 -10.00 -16.44 17.65
CA ALA A 2 -9.45 -16.57 16.30
C ALA A 2 -8.08 -15.90 16.27
N SER A 3 -7.04 -16.68 16.05
CA SER A 3 -5.66 -16.21 15.94
C SER A 3 -5.46 -15.51 14.59
N PHE A 4 -5.27 -14.20 14.58
CA PHE A 4 -4.64 -13.53 13.48
C PHE A 4 -3.13 -13.77 13.59
N THR A 5 -2.54 -14.37 12.57
CA THR A 5 -1.08 -14.51 12.53
C THR A 5 -0.50 -13.20 12.03
N LEU A 6 -0.01 -12.39 12.95
CA LEU A 6 0.87 -11.27 12.65
C LEU A 6 2.25 -11.85 12.36
N GLN A 7 2.80 -11.58 11.19
CA GLN A 7 4.20 -11.89 10.90
C GLN A 7 5.04 -10.65 11.16
N PRO A 8 5.94 -10.66 12.15
CA PRO A 8 6.86 -9.57 12.37
C PRO A 8 7.93 -9.59 11.27
N ALA A 9 8.01 -8.55 10.48
CA ALA A 9 9.14 -8.32 9.59
C ALA A 9 9.82 -7.00 9.97
N THR A 10 11.15 -7.02 10.06
CA THR A 10 11.96 -5.82 10.32
C THR A 10 12.60 -5.36 9.01
N VAL A 11 12.33 -4.13 8.62
CA VAL A 11 12.92 -3.49 7.44
C VAL A 11 13.92 -2.45 7.91
N GLN A 12 15.15 -2.50 7.38
CA GLN A 12 16.15 -1.45 7.58
C GLN A 12 16.15 -0.50 6.39
N ALA A 13 15.76 0.75 6.61
CA ALA A 13 15.89 1.80 5.61
C ALA A 13 17.21 2.54 5.83
N GLU A 14 18.12 2.46 4.84
CA GLU A 14 19.40 3.17 4.85
C GLU A 14 19.27 4.54 4.18
N VAL A 15 19.63 5.58 4.91
CA VAL A 15 19.84 6.92 4.33
C VAL A 15 21.31 7.03 3.90
N LEU A 16 21.59 6.81 2.62
CA LEU A 16 22.92 6.94 2.05
C LEU A 16 23.31 8.42 1.93
N LYS A 17 24.45 8.79 2.54
CA LYS A 17 25.23 9.95 2.12
C LYS A 17 26.50 9.46 1.43
N ASP A 18 26.69 9.93 0.18
CA ASP A 18 27.89 9.68 -0.63
C ASP A 18 29.19 10.02 0.12
N SER A 19 30.12 9.07 0.15
CA SER A 19 31.55 9.38 0.11
C SER A 19 32.37 8.18 -0.34
N LYS A 20 33.29 8.46 -1.26
CA LYS A 20 34.23 7.58 -1.97
C LYS A 20 35.01 6.60 -1.13
N ALA A 21 35.04 5.36 -1.62
CA ALA A 21 36.08 4.32 -1.62
C ALA A 21 37.34 4.42 -0.72
N LYS A 22 37.58 3.40 0.07
CA LYS A 22 38.64 2.38 -0.01
C LYS A 22 38.91 1.68 1.34
N LYS A 23 38.98 0.34 1.19
CA LYS A 23 39.78 -0.65 1.96
C LYS A 23 39.60 -0.77 3.48
N GLU A 24 39.38 -2.02 3.82
CA GLU A 24 39.62 -2.82 5.03
C GLU A 24 38.33 -3.28 5.70
N ALA A 25 38.11 -4.61 5.65
CA ALA A 25 37.06 -5.31 6.38
C ALA A 25 37.35 -5.22 7.90
N LYS A 26 37.02 -4.10 8.51
CA LYS A 26 36.74 -3.99 9.94
C LYS A 26 35.29 -4.34 10.14
N ALA A 27 34.99 -5.25 11.08
CA ALA A 27 33.64 -5.55 11.51
C ALA A 27 32.88 -4.24 11.71
N GLN A 28 32.02 -3.89 10.72
CA GLN A 28 31.23 -2.68 10.80
C GLN A 28 30.21 -2.89 11.92
N LYS A 29 30.29 -2.04 12.92
CA LYS A 29 29.34 -1.96 14.00
C LYS A 29 27.98 -1.67 13.35
N ALA A 30 26.96 -2.49 13.63
CA ALA A 30 25.61 -2.29 13.09
C ALA A 30 25.16 -0.81 13.25
N PRO A 31 24.55 -0.21 12.24
CA PRO A 31 24.13 1.18 12.31
C PRO A 31 23.17 1.38 13.48
N LYS A 32 23.31 2.51 14.18
CA LYS A 32 22.44 2.79 15.33
C LYS A 32 21.04 3.16 14.87
N VAL A 33 20.05 2.34 15.21
CA VAL A 33 18.63 2.67 15.02
C VAL A 33 18.31 3.93 15.82
N VAL A 34 17.77 4.95 15.15
CA VAL A 34 17.42 6.25 15.75
C VAL A 34 15.94 6.31 16.04
N LYS A 35 15.09 5.74 15.16
CA LYS A 35 13.63 5.74 15.29
C LYS A 35 13.07 4.44 14.71
N GLN A 36 11.94 4.00 15.26
CA GLN A 36 11.17 2.87 14.76
C GLN A 36 9.75 3.30 14.44
N LEU A 37 9.25 2.85 13.30
CA LEU A 37 7.90 3.13 12.84
C LEU A 37 7.19 1.82 12.51
N VAL A 38 6.03 1.59 13.11
CA VAL A 38 5.20 0.43 12.80
C VAL A 38 4.32 0.78 11.59
N VAL A 39 4.33 -0.09 10.59
CA VAL A 39 3.47 0.01 9.40
C VAL A 39 2.57 -1.21 9.36
N LEU A 40 1.28 -0.99 9.20
CA LEU A 40 0.29 -2.00 8.86
C LEU A 40 -0.13 -1.83 7.41
N HIS A 41 -0.38 -2.95 6.73
CA HIS A 41 -0.72 -3.00 5.33
C HIS A 41 -1.87 -3.97 5.05
N THR A 42 -2.82 -3.53 4.22
CA THR A 42 -3.90 -4.35 3.67
C THR A 42 -3.99 -4.14 2.17
N ASN A 43 -4.49 -5.14 1.45
CA ASN A 43 -4.75 -5.13 0.02
C ASN A 43 -5.84 -6.14 -0.33
N ASP A 44 -6.48 -6.01 -1.47
CA ASP A 44 -7.39 -6.99 -2.07
C ASP A 44 -8.41 -7.55 -1.06
N THR A 45 -9.02 -6.66 -0.28
CA THR A 45 -9.92 -7.09 0.78
C THR A 45 -11.27 -7.54 0.25
N HIS A 46 -11.61 -7.13 -0.98
CA HIS A 46 -12.75 -7.58 -1.76
C HIS A 46 -14.03 -7.65 -0.92
N SER A 47 -14.33 -6.55 -0.22
CA SER A 47 -15.57 -6.43 0.56
C SER A 47 -15.85 -7.61 1.52
N CYS A 48 -14.83 -8.35 1.95
CA CYS A 48 -15.00 -9.44 2.93
C CYS A 48 -15.34 -8.89 4.33
N VAL A 49 -16.52 -8.28 4.46
CA VAL A 49 -17.02 -7.67 5.70
C VAL A 49 -17.21 -8.72 6.78
N MET A 50 -17.82 -9.85 6.42
CA MET A 50 -18.01 -10.98 7.32
C MET A 50 -16.81 -11.94 7.25
N PRO A 51 -16.51 -12.66 8.32
CA PRO A 51 -15.56 -13.77 8.25
C PRO A 51 -16.03 -14.83 7.25
N TYR A 52 -15.08 -15.56 6.68
CA TYR A 52 -15.40 -16.73 5.86
C TYR A 52 -16.23 -17.76 6.65
N ASN A 53 -17.08 -18.49 5.92
CA ASN A 53 -17.92 -19.53 6.52
C ASN A 53 -17.05 -20.52 7.31
N PRO A 54 -17.41 -20.82 8.59
CA PRO A 54 -16.65 -21.77 9.41
C PRO A 54 -16.69 -23.21 8.87
N ASN A 55 -17.65 -23.53 8.01
CA ASN A 55 -17.84 -24.88 7.44
C ASN A 55 -17.23 -25.02 6.05
N LEU A 56 -16.34 -24.12 5.63
CA LEU A 56 -15.60 -24.28 4.40
C LEU A 56 -14.71 -25.52 4.46
N ALA A 57 -14.62 -26.24 3.34
CA ALA A 57 -13.71 -27.39 3.18
C ALA A 57 -12.23 -26.97 3.32
N ASP A 58 -11.89 -25.76 2.86
CA ASP A 58 -10.57 -25.18 3.09
C ASP A 58 -10.47 -24.64 4.53
N THR A 59 -9.92 -25.45 5.40
CA THR A 59 -9.71 -25.12 6.82
C THR A 59 -8.67 -24.03 7.03
N ALA A 60 -7.85 -23.71 6.03
CA ALA A 60 -6.85 -22.64 6.12
C ALA A 60 -7.50 -21.24 6.14
N ILE A 61 -8.69 -21.11 5.54
CA ILE A 61 -9.43 -19.84 5.49
C ILE A 61 -10.76 -19.86 6.26
N ALA A 62 -11.27 -21.06 6.60
CA ALA A 62 -12.53 -21.21 7.32
C ALA A 62 -12.55 -20.39 8.61
N ASN A 63 -13.63 -19.65 8.84
CA ASN A 63 -13.83 -18.75 9.99
C ASN A 63 -12.74 -17.68 10.16
N ARG A 64 -11.99 -17.33 9.10
CA ARG A 64 -10.97 -16.27 9.13
C ARG A 64 -11.46 -14.99 8.48
N GLY A 65 -10.71 -13.89 8.68
CA GLY A 65 -10.97 -12.60 8.09
C GLY A 65 -12.12 -11.84 8.74
N GLY A 66 -12.67 -10.93 7.96
CA GLY A 66 -13.78 -10.05 8.35
C GLY A 66 -13.34 -8.70 8.91
N TYR A 67 -13.97 -7.63 8.39
CA TYR A 67 -13.61 -6.25 8.77
C TYR A 67 -13.81 -5.95 10.26
N LEU A 68 -14.85 -6.49 10.91
CA LEU A 68 -15.07 -6.21 12.34
C LEU A 68 -13.93 -6.73 13.22
N ARG A 69 -13.39 -7.90 12.90
CA ARG A 69 -12.21 -8.44 13.59
C ARG A 69 -10.97 -7.60 13.31
N ARG A 70 -10.82 -7.14 12.05
CA ARG A 70 -9.74 -6.24 11.64
C ARG A 70 -9.81 -4.91 12.38
N VAL A 71 -10.99 -4.29 12.50
CA VAL A 71 -11.19 -3.07 13.31
C VAL A 71 -10.72 -3.25 14.73
N ALA A 72 -11.11 -4.36 15.39
CA ALA A 72 -10.70 -4.64 16.77
C ALA A 72 -9.18 -4.80 16.89
N MET A 73 -8.56 -5.55 15.96
CA MET A 73 -7.11 -5.75 15.93
C MET A 73 -6.36 -4.42 15.70
N ILE A 74 -6.79 -3.60 14.74
CA ILE A 74 -6.13 -2.31 14.46
C ILE A 74 -6.28 -1.34 15.64
N LYS A 75 -7.44 -1.31 16.32
CA LYS A 75 -7.62 -0.53 17.55
C LYS A 75 -6.63 -0.96 18.63
N GLN A 76 -6.44 -2.27 18.81
CA GLN A 76 -5.44 -2.79 19.75
C GLN A 76 -4.01 -2.38 19.35
N GLU A 77 -3.65 -2.53 18.07
CA GLU A 77 -2.32 -2.14 17.58
C GLU A 77 -2.05 -0.64 17.74
N ARG A 78 -3.05 0.21 17.49
CA ARG A 78 -2.93 1.66 17.73
C ARG A 78 -2.78 2.02 19.19
N SER A 79 -3.36 1.24 20.12
CA SER A 79 -3.16 1.46 21.55
C SER A 79 -1.73 1.16 22.00
N LEU A 80 -1.08 0.18 21.36
CA LEU A 80 0.31 -0.20 21.63
C LEU A 80 1.30 0.71 20.87
N ASN A 81 0.92 1.16 19.69
CA ASN A 81 1.73 1.96 18.77
C ASN A 81 0.92 3.17 18.27
N PRO A 82 0.80 4.26 19.05
CA PRO A 82 -0.04 5.42 18.68
C PRO A 82 0.37 6.09 17.36
N ASP A 83 1.64 5.99 16.99
CA ASP A 83 2.21 6.56 15.76
C ASP A 83 2.22 5.59 14.56
N LEU A 84 1.55 4.43 14.67
CA LEU A 84 1.52 3.47 13.57
C LEU A 84 0.89 4.09 12.32
N LEU A 85 1.37 3.65 11.16
CA LEU A 85 0.81 3.94 9.84
C LEU A 85 -0.01 2.74 9.36
N LEU A 86 -1.12 3.00 8.69
CA LEU A 86 -1.99 1.99 8.11
C LEU A 86 -2.31 2.35 6.67
N PHE A 87 -1.96 1.48 5.73
CA PHE A 87 -2.17 1.68 4.30
C PHE A 87 -3.02 0.58 3.68
N ASP A 88 -3.75 0.94 2.60
CA ASP A 88 -4.44 -0.02 1.74
C ASP A 88 -3.95 0.10 0.30
N SER A 89 -3.65 -1.02 -0.32
CA SER A 89 -3.14 -1.08 -1.69
C SER A 89 -4.22 -1.39 -2.72
N GLY A 90 -5.47 -0.98 -2.49
CA GLY A 90 -6.57 -1.07 -3.44
C GLY A 90 -7.33 -2.40 -3.39
N ASP A 91 -8.37 -2.48 -4.21
CA ASP A 91 -9.33 -3.57 -4.28
C ASP A 91 -10.00 -3.84 -2.91
N PHE A 92 -10.39 -2.77 -2.19
CA PHE A 92 -11.26 -2.89 -1.04
C PHE A 92 -12.72 -3.17 -1.45
N SER A 93 -13.07 -2.85 -2.69
CA SER A 93 -14.36 -3.04 -3.34
C SER A 93 -14.54 -4.46 -3.88
N GLN A 94 -15.78 -4.80 -4.27
CA GLN A 94 -16.17 -6.03 -4.97
C GLN A 94 -16.11 -7.30 -4.09
N GLY A 95 -16.96 -8.26 -4.37
CA GLY A 95 -16.85 -9.65 -3.87
C GLY A 95 -17.90 -10.06 -2.83
N SER A 96 -18.68 -9.15 -2.23
CA SER A 96 -19.68 -9.53 -1.23
C SER A 96 -21.06 -8.94 -1.48
N PRO A 97 -22.12 -9.50 -0.87
CA PRO A 97 -23.47 -8.89 -0.89
C PRO A 97 -23.50 -7.47 -0.32
N TYR A 98 -22.60 -7.12 0.61
CA TYR A 98 -22.49 -5.76 1.15
C TYR A 98 -22.14 -4.77 0.05
N TYR A 99 -21.14 -5.07 -0.77
CA TYR A 99 -20.78 -4.21 -1.89
C TYR A 99 -21.89 -4.11 -2.92
N SER A 100 -22.56 -5.24 -3.24
CA SER A 100 -23.68 -5.24 -4.19
C SER A 100 -24.85 -4.37 -3.72
N LEU A 101 -25.13 -4.35 -2.42
CA LEU A 101 -26.25 -3.59 -1.83
C LEU A 101 -25.89 -2.14 -1.52
N PHE A 102 -24.70 -1.91 -0.96
CA PHE A 102 -24.29 -0.61 -0.41
C PHE A 102 -23.20 0.08 -1.23
N LYS A 103 -22.73 -0.56 -2.31
CA LYS A 103 -21.81 0.01 -3.31
C LYS A 103 -20.54 0.63 -2.72
N GLY A 104 -20.04 0.08 -1.61
CA GLY A 104 -18.79 0.49 -0.96
C GLY A 104 -18.96 1.32 0.32
N ASP A 105 -20.18 1.71 0.71
CA ASP A 105 -20.39 2.53 1.92
C ASP A 105 -19.91 1.83 3.19
N VAL A 106 -20.14 0.52 3.28
CA VAL A 106 -19.75 -0.28 4.43
C VAL A 106 -18.22 -0.37 4.51
N GLU A 107 -17.58 -0.63 3.37
CA GLU A 107 -16.13 -0.77 3.26
C GLU A 107 -15.43 0.53 3.66
N VAL A 108 -15.77 1.64 3.01
CA VAL A 108 -15.17 2.96 3.31
C VAL A 108 -15.52 3.42 4.72
N GLY A 109 -16.75 3.15 5.20
CA GLY A 109 -17.14 3.44 6.59
C GLY A 109 -16.26 2.73 7.60
N LEU A 110 -15.98 1.44 7.40
CA LEU A 110 -15.09 0.65 8.26
C LEU A 110 -13.62 1.05 8.12
N MET A 111 -13.17 1.42 6.91
CA MET A 111 -11.83 1.99 6.68
C MET A 111 -11.65 3.31 7.44
N ASN A 112 -12.67 4.18 7.44
CA ASN A 112 -12.69 5.41 8.25
C ASN A 112 -12.57 5.12 9.75
N GLU A 113 -13.27 4.10 10.25
CA GLU A 113 -13.20 3.68 11.66
C GLU A 113 -11.81 3.14 12.04
N MET A 114 -11.13 2.46 11.11
CA MET A 114 -9.76 1.99 11.26
C MET A 114 -8.71 3.10 11.15
N LYS A 115 -9.10 4.29 10.66
CA LYS A 115 -8.26 5.46 10.47
C LYS A 115 -7.08 5.18 9.55
N TYR A 116 -7.34 4.74 8.34
CA TYR A 116 -6.28 4.59 7.33
C TYR A 116 -5.53 5.90 7.13
N ASP A 117 -4.22 5.82 6.88
CA ASP A 117 -3.37 6.98 6.64
C ASP A 117 -3.29 7.35 5.14
N ALA A 118 -3.45 6.37 4.25
CA ALA A 118 -3.68 6.54 2.82
C ALA A 118 -4.16 5.21 2.20
N ALA A 119 -4.79 5.31 1.02
CA ALA A 119 -5.09 4.16 0.16
C ALA A 119 -4.77 4.49 -1.30
N THR A 120 -4.46 3.47 -2.12
CA THR A 120 -4.40 3.60 -3.57
C THR A 120 -5.66 3.00 -4.21
N ILE A 121 -5.70 2.99 -5.53
CA ILE A 121 -6.83 2.55 -6.34
C ILE A 121 -6.48 1.22 -6.97
N GLY A 122 -7.36 0.22 -6.83
CA GLY A 122 -7.32 -1.01 -7.61
C GLY A 122 -8.29 -0.96 -8.79
N ASN A 123 -8.41 -2.06 -9.51
CA ASN A 123 -9.33 -2.14 -10.64
C ASN A 123 -10.81 -2.26 -10.22
N HIS A 124 -11.09 -2.86 -9.07
CA HIS A 124 -12.46 -3.04 -8.60
C HIS A 124 -13.11 -1.80 -7.98
N GLU A 125 -12.36 -0.74 -7.68
CA GLU A 125 -12.94 0.55 -7.32
C GLU A 125 -13.77 1.14 -8.46
N PHE A 126 -13.53 0.71 -9.72
CA PHE A 126 -14.27 1.13 -10.90
C PHE A 126 -15.57 0.32 -11.18
N ASP A 127 -15.87 -0.74 -10.45
CA ASP A 127 -16.96 -1.67 -10.79
C ASP A 127 -18.33 -1.00 -10.95
N TYR A 128 -18.63 0.02 -10.18
CA TYR A 128 -19.86 0.82 -10.29
C TYR A 128 -19.64 2.19 -10.98
N GLY A 129 -18.51 2.36 -11.68
CA GLY A 129 -18.19 3.55 -12.46
C GLY A 129 -17.72 4.74 -11.62
N MET A 130 -17.35 5.82 -12.33
CA MET A 130 -16.73 7.01 -11.74
C MET A 130 -17.61 7.73 -10.72
N ASP A 131 -18.94 7.84 -10.97
CA ASP A 131 -19.85 8.56 -10.07
C ASP A 131 -19.84 7.90 -8.68
N ASN A 132 -19.88 6.56 -8.64
CA ASN A 132 -19.79 5.83 -7.39
C ASN A 132 -18.42 5.99 -6.73
N MET A 133 -17.35 5.96 -7.51
CA MET A 133 -15.98 6.18 -7.00
C MET A 133 -15.83 7.58 -6.40
N VAL A 134 -16.32 8.64 -7.09
CA VAL A 134 -16.34 10.02 -6.57
C VAL A 134 -17.06 10.08 -5.23
N ARG A 135 -18.24 9.45 -5.14
CA ARG A 135 -19.05 9.41 -3.93
C ARG A 135 -18.29 8.76 -2.76
N LEU A 136 -17.68 7.60 -3.01
CA LEU A 136 -16.90 6.86 -2.01
C LEU A 136 -15.66 7.63 -1.56
N PHE A 137 -14.92 8.21 -2.50
CA PHE A 137 -13.70 8.93 -2.18
C PHE A 137 -13.98 10.25 -1.45
N LYS A 138 -15.12 10.91 -1.72
CA LYS A 138 -15.59 12.05 -0.91
C LYS A 138 -15.98 11.62 0.52
N MET A 139 -16.44 10.38 0.72
CA MET A 139 -16.77 9.84 2.04
C MET A 139 -15.52 9.42 2.84
N ALA A 140 -14.42 9.06 2.16
CA ALA A 140 -13.18 8.65 2.78
C ALA A 140 -12.57 9.80 3.62
N LYS A 141 -12.18 9.49 4.87
CA LYS A 141 -11.49 10.42 5.79
C LYS A 141 -9.97 10.28 5.74
N PHE A 142 -9.47 9.66 4.71
CA PHE A 142 -8.06 9.45 4.42
C PHE A 142 -7.79 9.77 2.96
N PRO A 143 -6.57 10.20 2.60
CA PRO A 143 -6.23 10.50 1.22
C PRO A 143 -6.22 9.26 0.34
N ILE A 144 -6.75 9.40 -0.87
CA ILE A 144 -6.57 8.46 -1.96
C ILE A 144 -5.44 8.96 -2.83
N VAL A 145 -4.45 8.12 -3.11
CA VAL A 145 -3.28 8.50 -3.90
C VAL A 145 -3.12 7.60 -5.12
N CYS A 146 -2.89 8.23 -6.29
CA CYS A 146 -2.56 7.54 -7.54
C CYS A 146 -1.79 8.50 -8.44
N ALA A 147 -0.56 8.14 -8.82
CA ALA A 147 0.30 8.99 -9.61
C ALA A 147 0.22 8.69 -11.11
N ASN A 148 -0.21 7.49 -11.50
CA ASN A 148 -0.16 7.03 -12.88
C ASN A 148 -1.53 6.98 -13.58
N TYR A 149 -2.52 7.70 -13.06
CA TYR A 149 -3.75 8.02 -13.79
C TYR A 149 -3.86 9.53 -13.98
N ASP A 150 -4.23 9.94 -15.19
CA ASP A 150 -4.64 11.32 -15.45
C ASP A 150 -6.16 11.41 -15.32
N PHE A 151 -6.60 12.11 -14.30
CA PHE A 151 -8.02 12.35 -13.98
C PHE A 151 -8.57 13.64 -14.58
N THR A 152 -7.82 14.32 -15.46
CA THR A 152 -8.23 15.58 -16.10
C THR A 152 -9.60 15.44 -16.78
N GLY A 153 -10.49 16.38 -16.50
CA GLY A 153 -11.86 16.34 -17.00
C GLY A 153 -12.85 15.51 -16.15
N THR A 154 -12.43 14.97 -15.00
CA THR A 154 -13.28 14.28 -14.04
C THR A 154 -13.28 14.96 -12.68
N GLU A 155 -14.31 14.71 -11.84
CA GLU A 155 -14.33 15.18 -10.44
C GLU A 155 -13.20 14.55 -9.59
N LEU A 156 -12.64 13.41 -10.02
CA LEU A 156 -11.55 12.74 -9.31
C LEU A 156 -10.25 13.54 -9.32
N ALA A 157 -10.07 14.47 -10.27
CA ALA A 157 -8.87 15.33 -10.35
C ALA A 157 -8.66 16.19 -9.08
N ASP A 158 -9.73 16.59 -8.41
CA ASP A 158 -9.65 17.36 -7.17
C ASP A 158 -9.53 16.48 -5.92
N ILE A 159 -9.91 15.21 -6.01
CA ILE A 159 -10.01 14.27 -4.88
C ILE A 159 -8.75 13.42 -4.75
N VAL A 160 -8.33 12.78 -5.86
CA VAL A 160 -7.17 11.90 -5.89
C VAL A 160 -5.90 12.73 -6.02
N LYS A 161 -4.88 12.41 -5.21
CA LYS A 161 -3.59 13.11 -5.26
C LYS A 161 -2.51 12.16 -5.75
N PRO A 162 -1.46 12.65 -6.44
CA PRO A 162 -0.36 11.77 -6.85
C PRO A 162 0.42 11.23 -5.64
N TYR A 163 0.54 12.00 -4.58
CA TYR A 163 1.19 11.63 -3.33
C TYR A 163 0.64 12.40 -2.12
N VAL A 164 1.00 11.95 -0.93
CA VAL A 164 0.72 12.63 0.34
C VAL A 164 1.98 12.66 1.21
N ILE A 165 2.09 13.68 2.04
CA ILE A 165 3.14 13.81 3.05
C ILE A 165 2.55 13.56 4.43
N LEU A 166 3.07 12.56 5.12
CA LEU A 166 2.70 12.23 6.49
C LEU A 166 3.83 12.57 7.45
N HIS A 167 3.48 12.91 8.69
CA HIS A 167 4.45 13.20 9.73
C HIS A 167 4.23 12.26 10.91
N ARG A 168 5.25 11.46 11.28
CA ARG A 168 5.22 10.53 12.42
C ARG A 168 6.58 10.54 13.11
N LYS A 169 6.58 10.65 14.43
CA LYS A 169 7.82 10.67 15.26
C LYS A 169 8.88 11.67 14.77
N GLY A 170 8.45 12.81 14.20
CA GLY A 170 9.35 13.79 13.61
C GLY A 170 10.07 13.32 12.35
N LEU A 171 9.50 12.33 11.65
CA LEU A 171 9.89 11.92 10.31
C LEU A 171 8.91 12.50 9.30
N LYS A 172 9.43 12.89 8.13
CA LYS A 172 8.64 13.27 6.95
C LYS A 172 8.56 12.07 6.01
N ILE A 173 7.38 11.53 5.82
CA ILE A 173 7.13 10.31 5.07
C ILE A 173 6.34 10.66 3.82
N GLY A 174 6.92 10.43 2.65
CA GLY A 174 6.25 10.57 1.38
C GLY A 174 5.57 9.27 0.99
N VAL A 175 4.30 9.33 0.61
CA VAL A 175 3.54 8.17 0.16
C VAL A 175 2.92 8.48 -1.19
N PHE A 176 3.19 7.67 -2.20
CA PHE A 176 2.57 7.79 -3.52
C PHE A 176 1.90 6.48 -3.92
N GLY A 177 0.91 6.56 -4.81
CA GLY A 177 0.14 5.42 -5.27
C GLY A 177 0.43 5.06 -6.72
N LEU A 178 0.36 3.76 -7.05
CA LEU A 178 0.35 3.24 -8.42
C LEU A 178 -0.83 2.29 -8.59
N ALA A 179 -1.43 2.31 -9.78
CA ALA A 179 -2.62 1.54 -10.12
C ALA A 179 -2.44 0.80 -11.46
N PRO A 180 -3.18 -0.31 -11.72
CA PRO A 180 -2.98 -1.13 -12.90
C PRO A 180 -3.52 -0.47 -14.16
N GLN A 181 -3.13 -0.98 -15.32
CA GLN A 181 -3.74 -0.60 -16.59
C GLN A 181 -5.22 -1.02 -16.61
N LEU A 182 -6.13 -0.07 -16.91
CA LEU A 182 -7.56 -0.33 -16.90
C LEU A 182 -8.06 -1.08 -18.14
N ALA A 183 -7.44 -0.83 -19.30
CA ALA A 183 -7.80 -1.50 -20.54
C ALA A 183 -7.58 -3.03 -20.42
N GLY A 184 -8.63 -3.79 -20.68
CA GLY A 184 -8.64 -5.24 -20.50
C GLY A 184 -9.05 -5.75 -19.11
N LEU A 185 -8.97 -4.91 -18.07
CA LEU A 185 -9.41 -5.25 -16.71
C LEU A 185 -10.77 -4.66 -16.37
N VAL A 186 -11.03 -3.44 -16.79
CA VAL A 186 -12.23 -2.65 -16.45
C VAL A 186 -12.97 -2.29 -17.73
N SER A 187 -14.30 -2.30 -17.70
CA SER A 187 -15.11 -1.82 -18.83
C SER A 187 -14.86 -0.32 -19.04
N GLU A 188 -14.60 0.08 -20.31
CA GLU A 188 -14.31 1.47 -20.68
C GLU A 188 -15.37 2.46 -20.19
N LYS A 189 -16.64 2.09 -20.20
CA LYS A 189 -17.74 2.91 -19.67
C LYS A 189 -17.58 3.26 -18.18
N ASN A 190 -16.82 2.48 -17.41
CA ASN A 190 -16.65 2.66 -15.98
C ASN A 190 -15.49 3.60 -15.62
N TYR A 191 -14.49 3.76 -16.52
CA TYR A 191 -13.37 4.69 -16.30
C TYR A 191 -13.34 5.88 -17.28
N GLY A 192 -14.10 5.82 -18.38
CA GLY A 192 -14.33 6.93 -19.29
C GLY A 192 -13.05 7.54 -19.86
N CYS A 193 -12.81 8.83 -19.58
CA CYS A 193 -11.67 9.58 -20.12
C CYS A 193 -10.37 9.46 -19.31
N ILE A 194 -10.34 8.68 -18.24
CA ILE A 194 -9.12 8.48 -17.43
C ILE A 194 -8.04 7.85 -18.31
N GLN A 195 -6.85 8.46 -18.34
CA GLN A 195 -5.72 7.96 -19.09
C GLN A 195 -4.73 7.26 -18.16
N TYR A 196 -4.27 6.10 -18.60
CA TYR A 196 -3.18 5.38 -17.95
C TYR A 196 -1.83 5.97 -18.39
N LEU A 197 -1.00 6.31 -17.41
CA LEU A 197 0.34 6.82 -17.60
C LEU A 197 1.36 5.76 -17.21
N ASP A 198 2.54 5.79 -17.80
CA ASP A 198 3.60 4.83 -17.51
C ASP A 198 3.98 4.83 -16.02
N PRO A 199 3.77 3.72 -15.28
CA PRO A 199 4.00 3.67 -13.85
C PRO A 199 5.49 3.78 -13.47
N ILE A 200 6.42 3.33 -14.34
CA ILE A 200 7.87 3.48 -14.12
C ILE A 200 8.25 4.96 -14.19
N GLN A 201 7.78 5.66 -15.24
CA GLN A 201 8.02 7.08 -15.37
C GLN A 201 7.46 7.86 -14.17
N LYS A 202 6.21 7.53 -13.76
CA LYS A 202 5.54 8.20 -12.64
C LYS A 202 6.17 7.88 -11.29
N ALA A 203 6.62 6.66 -11.06
CA ALA A 203 7.37 6.31 -9.86
C ALA A 203 8.66 7.15 -9.74
N ASN A 204 9.42 7.27 -10.82
CA ASN A 204 10.64 8.08 -10.84
C ASN A 204 10.34 9.58 -10.62
N GLU A 205 9.29 10.11 -11.25
CA GLU A 205 8.85 11.50 -11.03
C GLU A 205 8.49 11.73 -9.56
N MET A 206 7.70 10.84 -8.95
CA MET A 206 7.28 10.96 -7.55
C MET A 206 8.46 10.85 -6.59
N THR A 207 9.35 9.89 -6.79
CA THR A 207 10.51 9.72 -5.90
C THR A 207 11.48 10.90 -5.99
N GLU A 208 11.67 11.50 -7.17
CA GLU A 208 12.46 12.73 -7.33
C GLU A 208 11.81 13.90 -6.58
N ILE A 209 10.51 14.11 -6.72
CA ILE A 209 9.77 15.15 -5.99
C ILE A 209 9.90 14.93 -4.48
N LEU A 210 9.57 13.71 -4.01
CA LEU A 210 9.56 13.39 -2.59
C LEU A 210 10.95 13.47 -1.97
N LYS A 211 11.99 13.05 -2.67
CA LYS A 211 13.37 13.08 -2.16
C LYS A 211 14.01 14.45 -2.23
N LYS A 212 13.93 15.12 -3.39
CA LYS A 212 14.69 16.36 -3.63
C LYS A 212 13.92 17.61 -3.23
N LYS A 213 12.63 17.71 -3.61
CA LYS A 213 11.81 18.90 -3.33
C LYS A 213 11.21 18.83 -1.93
N GLU A 214 10.52 17.73 -1.61
CA GLU A 214 9.85 17.55 -0.32
C GLU A 214 10.81 17.14 0.80
N LYS A 215 11.99 16.57 0.48
CA LYS A 215 13.01 16.12 1.43
C LYS A 215 12.48 15.10 2.44
N CYS A 216 11.72 14.13 1.95
CA CYS A 216 11.21 13.05 2.78
C CYS A 216 12.33 12.16 3.32
N ASP A 217 12.18 11.77 4.58
CA ASP A 217 13.08 10.82 5.25
C ASP A 217 12.84 9.39 4.75
N VAL A 218 11.56 9.05 4.50
CA VAL A 218 11.10 7.74 4.03
C VAL A 218 10.13 7.93 2.87
N ILE A 219 10.25 7.09 1.83
CA ILE A 219 9.36 7.08 0.66
C ILE A 219 8.73 5.70 0.53
N ILE A 220 7.40 5.65 0.61
CA ILE A 220 6.60 4.43 0.51
C ILE A 220 5.77 4.50 -0.77
N CYS A 221 5.82 3.43 -1.56
CA CYS A 221 4.90 3.21 -2.67
C CYS A 221 3.79 2.26 -2.20
N ILE A 222 2.53 2.68 -2.31
CA ILE A 222 1.38 1.79 -2.20
C ILE A 222 0.91 1.47 -3.61
N SER A 223 0.95 0.20 -3.99
CA SER A 223 0.83 -0.21 -5.39
C SER A 223 -0.25 -1.27 -5.58
N HIS A 224 -1.00 -1.13 -6.67
CA HIS A 224 -1.91 -2.18 -7.14
C HIS A 224 -1.48 -2.75 -8.51
N LEU A 225 -0.18 -2.75 -8.78
CA LEU A 225 0.34 -3.27 -10.06
C LEU A 225 0.49 -4.79 -10.08
N GLY A 226 0.68 -5.42 -8.91
CA GLY A 226 0.92 -6.85 -8.80
C GLY A 226 2.39 -7.22 -8.66
N TRP A 227 2.66 -8.52 -8.54
CA TRP A 227 3.98 -9.09 -8.38
C TRP A 227 4.18 -10.31 -9.27
N ASN A 228 5.17 -10.29 -10.15
CA ASN A 228 5.48 -11.34 -11.14
C ASN A 228 4.26 -11.71 -12.00
N ILE A 229 3.61 -10.71 -12.56
CA ILE A 229 2.48 -10.87 -13.49
C ILE A 229 2.82 -10.26 -14.85
N ASP A 230 1.99 -10.53 -15.85
CA ASP A 230 2.14 -9.94 -17.18
C ASP A 230 1.88 -8.42 -17.15
N GLY A 231 2.65 -7.68 -17.93
CA GLY A 231 2.62 -6.20 -17.95
C GLY A 231 3.58 -5.60 -16.93
N THR A 232 3.51 -4.28 -16.76
CA THR A 232 4.36 -3.58 -15.79
C THR A 232 3.87 -3.82 -14.37
N ASP A 233 4.69 -4.46 -13.58
CA ASP A 233 4.43 -4.84 -12.20
C ASP A 233 5.41 -4.18 -11.19
N ASP A 234 5.25 -4.46 -9.90
CA ASP A 234 6.10 -3.92 -8.84
C ASP A 234 7.58 -4.28 -9.02
N THR A 235 7.89 -5.44 -9.62
CA THR A 235 9.26 -5.89 -9.82
C THR A 235 9.98 -5.05 -10.86
N GLU A 236 9.28 -4.64 -11.93
CA GLU A 236 9.81 -3.79 -12.99
C GLU A 236 9.94 -2.34 -12.52
N VAL A 237 8.91 -1.83 -11.82
CA VAL A 237 8.94 -0.47 -11.25
C VAL A 237 10.13 -0.31 -10.31
N ILE A 238 10.35 -1.25 -9.39
CA ILE A 238 11.48 -1.17 -8.46
C ILE A 238 12.80 -1.24 -9.21
N ALA A 239 12.96 -2.20 -10.14
CA ALA A 239 14.20 -2.40 -10.89
C ALA A 239 14.59 -1.17 -11.75
N ALA A 240 13.59 -0.38 -12.17
CA ALA A 240 13.77 0.81 -13.01
C ALA A 240 13.64 2.15 -12.25
N SER A 241 13.63 2.11 -10.91
CA SER A 241 13.46 3.31 -10.07
C SER A 241 14.58 3.50 -9.06
N ARG A 242 14.50 4.61 -8.30
CA ARG A 242 15.38 4.96 -7.18
C ARG A 242 14.58 5.51 -6.03
N HIS A 243 15.18 5.48 -4.84
CA HIS A 243 14.69 6.16 -3.63
C HIS A 243 13.39 5.61 -3.04
N ILE A 244 12.83 4.52 -3.54
CA ILE A 244 11.73 3.82 -2.85
C ILE A 244 12.31 3.08 -1.65
N ASP A 245 11.72 3.25 -0.48
CA ASP A 245 12.17 2.58 0.75
C ASP A 245 11.34 1.34 1.07
N LEU A 246 10.08 1.30 0.62
CA LEU A 246 9.14 0.21 0.84
C LEU A 246 8.07 0.22 -0.24
N VAL A 247 7.71 -0.96 -0.75
CA VAL A 247 6.53 -1.16 -1.59
C VAL A 247 5.51 -2.01 -0.83
N LEU A 248 4.27 -1.55 -0.82
CA LEU A 248 3.10 -2.26 -0.30
C LEU A 248 2.21 -2.59 -1.48
N GLY A 249 2.20 -3.87 -1.90
CA GLY A 249 1.60 -4.32 -3.15
C GLY A 249 0.19 -4.90 -3.01
N GLY A 250 -0.47 -5.13 -4.14
CA GLY A 250 -1.78 -5.76 -4.27
C GLY A 250 -1.95 -6.46 -5.61
N HIS A 251 -3.20 -6.63 -6.07
CA HIS A 251 -3.61 -7.09 -7.39
C HIS A 251 -3.36 -8.59 -7.68
N SER A 252 -2.14 -9.06 -7.54
CA SER A 252 -1.78 -10.47 -7.84
C SER A 252 -2.24 -11.46 -6.77
N HIS A 253 -2.88 -10.98 -5.69
CA HIS A 253 -3.32 -11.77 -4.54
C HIS A 253 -2.21 -12.61 -3.90
N SER A 254 -0.95 -12.24 -4.09
CA SER A 254 0.19 -12.96 -3.54
C SER A 254 0.22 -12.85 -2.02
N LEU A 255 0.44 -13.97 -1.34
CA LEU A 255 0.64 -13.98 0.12
C LEU A 255 2.12 -14.16 0.41
N PHE A 256 2.75 -13.08 0.89
CA PHE A 256 4.15 -13.15 1.32
C PHE A 256 4.23 -13.47 2.80
N GLN A 257 4.72 -14.68 3.12
CA GLN A 257 4.97 -15.06 4.52
C GLN A 257 6.18 -14.33 5.12
N THR A 258 7.05 -13.82 4.26
CA THR A 258 8.19 -12.96 4.59
C THR A 258 8.32 -11.92 3.48
N LEU A 259 8.87 -10.75 3.80
CA LEU A 259 9.13 -9.71 2.82
C LEU A 259 9.89 -10.26 1.60
N LYS A 260 9.46 -9.85 0.42
CA LYS A 260 10.23 -10.01 -0.81
C LYS A 260 11.13 -8.80 -0.99
N TYR A 261 12.14 -8.94 -1.83
CA TYR A 261 13.09 -7.88 -2.12
C TYR A 261 13.34 -7.81 -3.62
N ARG A 262 13.49 -6.59 -4.12
CA ARG A 262 13.92 -6.34 -5.49
C ARG A 262 15.01 -5.27 -5.48
N THR A 263 16.03 -5.46 -6.33
CA THR A 263 17.15 -4.50 -6.44
C THR A 263 16.72 -3.32 -7.31
N ASP A 264 16.92 -2.10 -6.82
CA ASP A 264 16.71 -0.86 -7.57
C ASP A 264 17.94 -0.47 -8.43
N LEU A 265 17.83 0.67 -9.14
CA LEU A 265 18.91 1.17 -10.00
C LEU A 265 20.20 1.54 -9.26
N ASP A 266 20.14 1.77 -7.94
CA ASP A 266 21.29 2.09 -7.10
C ASP A 266 21.88 0.85 -6.39
N GLY A 267 21.33 -0.34 -6.67
CA GLY A 267 21.73 -1.59 -6.04
C GLY A 267 21.13 -1.82 -4.66
N LYS A 268 20.18 -0.98 -4.24
CA LYS A 268 19.47 -1.12 -2.96
C LYS A 268 18.43 -2.23 -3.05
N GLN A 269 18.36 -3.06 -2.02
CA GLN A 269 17.29 -4.04 -1.87
C GLN A 269 16.03 -3.36 -1.30
N VAL A 270 15.03 -3.17 -2.15
CA VAL A 270 13.73 -2.59 -1.76
C VAL A 270 12.80 -3.69 -1.26
N PRO A 271 12.33 -3.63 -0.01
CA PRO A 271 11.38 -4.59 0.53
C PRO A 271 9.99 -4.40 -0.07
N VAL A 272 9.30 -5.51 -0.25
CA VAL A 272 7.92 -5.58 -0.77
C VAL A 272 7.09 -6.49 0.10
N ASP A 273 5.87 -6.06 0.43
CA ASP A 273 4.86 -6.85 1.13
C ASP A 273 3.58 -6.98 0.31
N GLN A 274 2.92 -8.14 0.40
CA GLN A 274 1.58 -8.37 -0.15
C GLN A 274 0.86 -9.44 0.70
N ASN A 275 -0.43 -9.24 1.01
CA ASN A 275 -1.15 -9.95 2.06
C ASN A 275 -2.29 -10.83 1.54
N GLY A 276 -2.10 -11.47 0.38
CA GLY A 276 -3.14 -12.32 -0.21
C GLY A 276 -4.40 -11.53 -0.54
N LYS A 277 -5.56 -12.10 -0.30
CA LYS A 277 -6.86 -11.47 -0.53
C LYS A 277 -7.91 -11.79 0.54
N GLY A 278 -9.09 -11.15 0.42
CA GLY A 278 -10.28 -11.54 1.18
C GLY A 278 -10.23 -11.17 2.65
N ALA A 279 -9.55 -10.12 3.02
CA ALA A 279 -9.48 -9.56 4.38
C ALA A 279 -8.97 -10.53 5.46
N ILE A 280 -8.24 -11.60 5.10
CA ILE A 280 -7.74 -12.60 6.05
C ILE A 280 -6.48 -12.12 6.74
N TRP A 281 -5.58 -11.51 6.00
CA TRP A 281 -4.25 -11.13 6.46
C TRP A 281 -4.12 -9.62 6.62
N VAL A 282 -3.23 -9.21 7.49
CA VAL A 282 -2.75 -7.84 7.64
C VAL A 282 -1.23 -7.90 7.80
N GLY A 283 -0.52 -7.26 6.91
CA GLY A 283 0.93 -7.11 7.03
C GLY A 283 1.26 -6.21 8.22
N LYS A 284 2.25 -6.59 9.00
CA LYS A 284 2.81 -5.76 10.07
C LYS A 284 4.32 -5.78 9.97
N MET A 285 4.89 -4.60 9.83
CA MET A 285 6.34 -4.43 9.76
C MET A 285 6.81 -3.29 10.64
N THR A 286 8.07 -3.33 11.03
CA THR A 286 8.75 -2.25 11.72
C THR A 286 9.83 -1.69 10.81
N LEU A 287 9.75 -0.39 10.53
CA LEU A 287 10.80 0.33 9.81
C LEU A 287 11.82 0.85 10.82
N ASP A 288 13.05 0.38 10.72
CA ASP A 288 14.19 0.89 11.48
C ASP A 288 14.84 2.03 10.71
N ILE A 289 14.71 3.24 11.22
CA ILE A 289 15.35 4.42 10.65
C ILE A 289 16.74 4.54 11.28
N VAL A 290 17.76 4.39 10.46
CA VAL A 290 19.15 4.46 10.88
C VAL A 290 19.78 5.80 10.49
N LYS A 291 20.60 6.37 11.35
CA LYS A 291 21.40 7.54 11.02
C LYS A 291 22.76 7.07 10.52
N ASN A 292 23.04 7.30 9.25
CA ASN A 292 24.39 7.14 8.72
C ASN A 292 25.27 8.26 9.28
N LYS A 293 26.45 7.88 9.79
CA LYS A 293 27.47 8.82 10.27
C LYS A 293 28.12 9.56 9.12
#